data_b209e2d615940ccacf2e45917b2f0640
#
_entry.id   b209e2d615940ccacf2e45917b2f0640
#
_cell.length_a   1.000
_cell.length_b   1.000
_cell.length_c   1.000
_cell.angle_alpha   90.00
_cell.angle_beta   90.00
_cell.angle_gamma   90.00
#
_symmetry.space_group_name_H-M   'P 1'
#
loop_
_entity.id
_entity.type
_entity.pdbx_description
1 polymer ?
#
loop_
_entity_poly.entity_id
_entity_poly.type
_entity_poly.pdbx_seq_one_letter_code
_entity_poly.pdbx_strand_id
1 'polypeptide(L)'
;KGSYMQGWLGSKEEDSGVNKQAEWRTDPKRSGAAGSVGDIGSHTMHLIEFITGLKCQSVAADLTTFVKGRQLDDDASIMIRMNNNVKGNLSISQIATGEENNLTISIYGEEGALHWSQENPNYAKFSKVGLSDQIITRGGAIKNANSYGKIRIPAGHPEGFLEGFAQIYSDVADIILNKKHKNNLLELLPNEETGLHIMKFINASVNSSKNNSAWTNLDSI
;
A
#
# COMPACT_ATOMS: atom_id res chain seq x y z
N LYS A 1 3.48 -4.72 9.73
CA LYS A 1 4.23 -5.30 8.62
C LYS A 1 3.42 -5.16 7.34
N GLY A 2 4.04 -4.69 6.26
CA GLY A 2 3.45 -4.65 4.93
C GLY A 2 4.34 -5.37 3.93
N SER A 3 3.72 -5.98 2.92
CA SER A 3 4.44 -6.60 1.81
C SER A 3 3.66 -6.40 0.52
N TYR A 4 4.35 -6.04 -0.55
CA TYR A 4 3.75 -6.01 -1.88
C TYR A 4 4.71 -6.67 -2.87
N MET A 5 4.35 -7.87 -3.28
CA MET A 5 5.16 -8.73 -4.11
C MET A 5 4.48 -8.94 -5.46
N GLN A 6 5.24 -8.72 -6.52
CA GLN A 6 4.86 -8.97 -7.91
C GLN A 6 6.04 -9.61 -8.64
N GLY A 7 5.81 -10.45 -9.63
CA GLY A 7 6.85 -11.12 -10.42
C GLY A 7 6.96 -10.64 -11.86
N TRP A 8 6.11 -9.72 -12.31
CA TRP A 8 5.94 -9.37 -13.72
C TRP A 8 7.11 -8.59 -14.35
N LEU A 9 7.99 -7.97 -13.54
CA LEU A 9 9.20 -7.27 -13.98
C LEU A 9 10.48 -8.08 -13.73
N GLY A 10 10.38 -9.38 -13.50
CA GLY A 10 11.53 -10.27 -13.25
C GLY A 10 12.51 -10.40 -14.41
N SER A 11 12.11 -9.99 -15.62
CA SER A 11 12.98 -9.85 -16.80
C SER A 11 12.93 -8.43 -17.35
N LYS A 12 13.74 -8.13 -18.37
CA LYS A 12 13.76 -6.81 -19.04
C LYS A 12 12.54 -6.61 -19.95
N GLU A 13 11.36 -6.58 -19.37
CA GLU A 13 10.09 -6.35 -20.06
C GLU A 13 10.03 -4.98 -20.76
N GLU A 14 10.77 -4.01 -20.27
CA GLU A 14 10.91 -2.67 -20.84
C GLU A 14 11.54 -2.68 -22.25
N ASP A 15 12.41 -3.65 -22.55
CA ASP A 15 13.09 -3.78 -23.85
C ASP A 15 12.23 -4.57 -24.86
N SER A 16 11.10 -5.13 -24.47
CA SER A 16 10.25 -5.97 -25.33
C SER A 16 9.57 -5.21 -26.48
N GLY A 17 9.43 -3.90 -26.35
CA GLY A 17 8.72 -3.04 -27.31
C GLY A 17 7.18 -3.20 -27.30
N VAL A 18 6.66 -4.11 -26.49
CA VAL A 18 5.21 -4.38 -26.39
C VAL A 18 4.64 -4.05 -25.01
N ASN A 19 5.45 -4.09 -23.96
CA ASN A 19 5.01 -3.80 -22.60
C ASN A 19 5.20 -2.32 -22.25
N LYS A 20 4.26 -1.47 -22.69
CA LYS A 20 4.28 -0.04 -22.41
C LYS A 20 4.28 0.28 -20.92
N GLN A 21 3.73 -0.60 -20.07
CA GLN A 21 3.70 -0.40 -18.62
C GLN A 21 5.09 -0.57 -18.01
N ALA A 22 5.87 -1.54 -18.48
CA ALA A 22 7.26 -1.70 -18.06
C ALA A 22 8.13 -0.53 -18.56
N GLU A 23 7.97 -0.13 -19.83
CA GLU A 23 8.76 0.91 -20.47
C GLU A 23 8.80 2.24 -19.68
N TRP A 24 7.65 2.75 -19.23
CA TRP A 24 7.65 4.02 -18.53
C TRP A 24 8.03 3.90 -17.04
N ARG A 25 7.68 2.75 -16.39
CA ARG A 25 7.96 2.54 -14.97
C ARG A 25 9.44 2.37 -14.66
N THR A 26 10.20 1.87 -15.60
CA THR A 26 11.65 1.64 -15.42
C THR A 26 12.52 2.79 -15.93
N ASP A 27 11.90 3.80 -16.58
CA ASP A 27 12.58 5.00 -17.04
C ASP A 27 12.56 6.09 -15.94
N PRO A 28 13.73 6.46 -15.34
CA PRO A 28 13.80 7.47 -14.30
C PRO A 28 13.33 8.87 -14.73
N LYS A 29 13.34 9.18 -16.04
CA LYS A 29 12.83 10.46 -16.55
C LYS A 29 11.30 10.55 -16.53
N ARG A 30 10.63 9.41 -16.53
CA ARG A 30 9.17 9.28 -16.57
C ARG A 30 8.59 8.85 -15.24
N SER A 31 9.24 7.93 -14.55
CA SER A 31 8.79 7.35 -13.28
C SER A 31 9.31 8.11 -12.04
N GLY A 32 10.40 8.89 -12.18
CA GLY A 32 11.00 9.62 -11.07
C GLY A 32 12.13 8.86 -10.38
N ALA A 33 12.31 9.10 -9.08
CA ALA A 33 13.51 8.69 -8.34
C ALA A 33 13.51 7.21 -7.89
N ALA A 34 12.38 6.51 -7.93
CA ALA A 34 12.21 5.14 -7.46
C ALA A 34 11.40 4.31 -8.44
N GLY A 35 11.70 3.02 -8.51
CA GLY A 35 10.97 2.02 -9.27
C GLY A 35 9.90 1.33 -8.43
N SER A 36 10.19 0.16 -7.88
CA SER A 36 9.25 -0.63 -7.08
C SER A 36 8.71 0.12 -5.85
N VAL A 37 9.54 0.90 -5.17
CA VAL A 37 9.10 1.70 -4.01
C VAL A 37 8.15 2.81 -4.45
N GLY A 38 8.41 3.46 -5.59
CA GLY A 38 7.54 4.49 -6.13
C GLY A 38 6.20 3.93 -6.60
N ASP A 39 6.21 2.82 -7.32
CA ASP A 39 5.00 2.20 -7.89
C ASP A 39 4.17 1.49 -6.80
N ILE A 40 4.71 0.48 -6.13
CA ILE A 40 3.95 -0.39 -5.22
C ILE A 40 4.24 -0.16 -3.73
N GLY A 41 5.42 0.35 -3.38
CA GLY A 41 5.73 0.73 -2.00
C GLY A 41 4.85 1.86 -1.49
N SER A 42 4.48 2.81 -2.36
CA SER A 42 3.52 3.89 -2.09
C SER A 42 2.16 3.35 -1.64
N HIS A 43 1.62 2.35 -2.31
CA HIS A 43 0.37 1.71 -1.94
C HIS A 43 0.45 1.02 -0.57
N THR A 44 1.55 0.30 -0.32
CA THR A 44 1.76 -0.40 0.95
C THR A 44 1.81 0.58 2.12
N MET A 45 2.55 1.68 1.97
CA MET A 45 2.68 2.70 3.02
C MET A 45 1.34 3.41 3.26
N HIS A 46 0.67 3.85 2.18
CA HIS A 46 -0.63 4.51 2.28
C HIS A 46 -1.67 3.62 2.96
N LEU A 47 -1.73 2.33 2.62
CA LEU A 47 -2.66 1.39 3.23
C LEU A 47 -2.40 1.20 4.73
N ILE A 48 -1.13 1.13 5.16
CA ILE A 48 -0.77 1.07 6.59
C ILE A 48 -1.27 2.31 7.30
N GLU A 49 -0.99 3.50 6.78
CA GLU A 49 -1.42 4.77 7.38
C GLU A 49 -2.94 4.90 7.42
N PHE A 50 -3.62 4.51 6.35
CA PHE A 50 -5.08 4.53 6.28
C PHE A 50 -5.74 3.65 7.34
N ILE A 51 -5.24 2.41 7.51
CA ILE A 51 -5.82 1.45 8.47
C ILE A 51 -5.50 1.84 9.92
N THR A 52 -4.28 2.32 10.17
CA THR A 52 -3.83 2.59 11.54
C THR A 52 -4.13 4.00 12.03
N GLY A 53 -4.34 4.94 11.12
CA GLY A 53 -4.41 6.37 11.44
C GLY A 53 -3.05 6.97 11.86
N LEU A 54 -1.96 6.19 11.77
CA LEU A 54 -0.62 6.62 12.15
C LEU A 54 0.13 7.18 10.95
N LYS A 55 1.14 8.03 11.20
CA LYS A 55 1.99 8.62 10.17
C LYS A 55 3.43 8.15 10.28
N CYS A 56 4.04 7.81 9.13
CA CYS A 56 5.45 7.48 9.05
C CYS A 56 6.29 8.74 9.34
N GLN A 57 7.30 8.60 10.20
CA GLN A 57 8.21 9.69 10.57
C GLN A 57 9.60 9.50 9.98
N SER A 58 10.11 8.28 9.97
CA SER A 58 11.43 7.98 9.44
C SER A 58 11.52 6.57 8.89
N VAL A 59 12.45 6.39 7.96
CA VAL A 59 12.73 5.13 7.29
C VAL A 59 14.21 4.79 7.33
N ALA A 60 14.53 3.49 7.35
CA ALA A 60 15.83 2.95 7.00
C ALA A 60 15.60 1.91 5.91
N ALA A 61 16.13 2.16 4.71
CA ALA A 61 15.75 1.47 3.50
C ALA A 61 16.96 0.94 2.74
N ASP A 62 16.83 -0.25 2.21
CA ASP A 62 17.75 -0.88 1.26
C ASP A 62 16.98 -1.13 -0.04
N LEU A 63 17.26 -0.32 -1.06
CA LEU A 63 16.71 -0.41 -2.39
C LEU A 63 17.73 -1.06 -3.31
N THR A 64 17.34 -2.10 -4.02
CA THR A 64 18.21 -2.87 -4.88
C THR A 64 17.65 -2.97 -6.29
N THR A 65 18.55 -2.97 -7.28
CA THR A 65 18.23 -3.25 -8.67
C THR A 65 18.90 -4.56 -9.07
N PHE A 66 18.13 -5.63 -9.17
CA PHE A 66 18.61 -6.97 -9.54
C PHE A 66 18.62 -7.20 -11.04
N VAL A 67 17.67 -6.65 -11.78
CA VAL A 67 17.61 -6.82 -13.24
C VAL A 67 18.71 -6.02 -13.90
N LYS A 68 19.65 -6.73 -14.54
CA LYS A 68 20.85 -6.15 -15.14
C LYS A 68 20.52 -5.03 -16.14
N GLY A 69 21.09 -3.85 -15.93
CA GLY A 69 20.94 -2.66 -16.78
C GLY A 69 19.69 -1.84 -16.53
N ARG A 70 18.81 -2.23 -15.58
CA ARG A 70 17.76 -1.37 -15.06
C ARG A 70 18.37 -0.26 -14.21
N GLN A 71 17.74 0.90 -14.14
CA GLN A 71 18.28 2.07 -13.43
C GLN A 71 17.57 2.35 -12.09
N LEU A 72 16.31 1.93 -11.98
CA LEU A 72 15.52 2.08 -10.77
C LEU A 72 15.46 0.77 -9.98
N ASP A 73 15.10 0.87 -8.71
CA ASP A 73 14.92 -0.27 -7.83
C ASP A 73 13.80 -1.20 -8.34
N ASP A 74 14.03 -2.48 -8.23
CA ASP A 74 13.02 -3.53 -8.48
C ASP A 74 12.71 -4.36 -7.23
N ASP A 75 13.47 -4.12 -6.16
CA ASP A 75 13.30 -4.73 -4.84
C ASP A 75 13.66 -3.74 -3.73
N ALA A 76 12.99 -3.82 -2.59
CA ALA A 76 13.32 -3.02 -1.42
C ALA A 76 12.89 -3.67 -0.10
N SER A 77 13.76 -3.52 0.90
CA SER A 77 13.49 -3.80 2.31
C SER A 77 13.53 -2.50 3.11
N ILE A 78 12.44 -2.15 3.80
CA ILE A 78 12.32 -0.86 4.47
C ILE A 78 11.87 -1.05 5.92
N MET A 79 12.64 -0.58 6.87
CA MET A 79 12.21 -0.40 8.25
C MET A 79 11.57 0.98 8.41
N ILE A 80 10.46 1.07 9.14
CA ILE A 80 9.74 2.31 9.38
C ILE A 80 9.57 2.61 10.87
N ARG A 81 9.60 3.88 11.22
CA ARG A 81 9.15 4.40 12.51
C ARG A 81 7.97 5.33 12.26
N MET A 82 6.91 5.10 13.01
CA MET A 82 5.69 5.90 12.95
C MET A 82 5.55 6.69 14.25
N ASN A 83 4.62 7.65 14.27
CA ASN A 83 4.27 8.31 15.52
C ASN A 83 3.82 7.29 16.59
N ASN A 84 3.72 7.73 17.84
CA ASN A 84 3.37 6.89 19.00
C ASN A 84 4.33 5.70 19.23
N ASN A 85 5.61 5.83 18.83
CA ASN A 85 6.64 4.80 18.97
C ASN A 85 6.34 3.47 18.25
N VAL A 86 5.45 3.47 17.28
CA VAL A 86 5.13 2.27 16.50
C VAL A 86 6.23 2.03 15.48
N LYS A 87 6.58 0.77 15.28
CA LYS A 87 7.59 0.30 14.34
C LYS A 87 6.98 -0.66 13.33
N GLY A 88 7.56 -0.69 12.15
CA GLY A 88 7.15 -1.64 11.13
C GLY A 88 8.27 -1.95 10.15
N ASN A 89 7.96 -2.85 9.24
CA ASN A 89 8.82 -3.16 8.10
C ASN A 89 7.97 -3.42 6.86
N LEU A 90 8.52 -3.05 5.70
CA LEU A 90 7.95 -3.29 4.39
C LEU A 90 8.90 -4.15 3.57
N SER A 91 8.33 -5.05 2.77
CA SER A 91 9.04 -5.82 1.75
C SER A 91 8.34 -5.55 0.42
N ILE A 92 9.07 -5.01 -0.54
CA ILE A 92 8.53 -4.53 -1.82
C ILE A 92 9.35 -5.17 -2.93
N SER A 93 8.71 -5.85 -3.86
CA SER A 93 9.41 -6.45 -5.00
C SER A 93 8.51 -6.54 -6.24
N GLN A 94 9.07 -6.21 -7.40
CA GLN A 94 8.42 -6.43 -8.70
C GLN A 94 9.07 -7.58 -9.49
N ILE A 95 9.99 -8.30 -8.83
CA ILE A 95 10.74 -9.42 -9.41
C ILE A 95 10.55 -10.73 -8.63
N ALA A 96 9.58 -10.77 -7.74
CA ALA A 96 9.26 -11.94 -6.91
C ALA A 96 8.54 -13.00 -7.76
N THR A 97 9.30 -13.89 -8.37
CA THR A 97 8.78 -14.95 -9.25
C THR A 97 7.71 -15.79 -8.57
N GLY A 98 6.56 -15.93 -9.20
CA GLY A 98 5.41 -16.68 -8.68
C GLY A 98 4.38 -15.83 -7.95
N GLU A 99 4.69 -14.56 -7.66
CA GLU A 99 3.76 -13.61 -7.07
C GLU A 99 3.07 -12.79 -8.16
N GLU A 100 1.75 -12.67 -8.09
CA GLU A 100 0.96 -11.93 -9.10
C GLU A 100 0.73 -10.47 -8.67
N ASN A 101 0.02 -10.26 -7.55
CA ASN A 101 -0.31 -8.93 -7.04
C ASN A 101 -0.49 -8.94 -5.53
N ASN A 102 0.42 -9.58 -4.83
CA ASN A 102 0.32 -9.97 -3.43
C ASN A 102 0.64 -8.80 -2.47
N LEU A 103 -0.32 -7.89 -2.31
CA LEU A 103 -0.29 -6.87 -1.26
C LEU A 103 -0.87 -7.46 0.02
N THR A 104 -0.07 -7.55 1.08
CA THR A 104 -0.49 -8.06 2.38
C THR A 104 -0.17 -7.08 3.50
N ILE A 105 -1.01 -7.08 4.53
CA ILE A 105 -0.82 -6.29 5.75
C ILE A 105 -1.02 -7.15 6.98
N SER A 106 -0.13 -6.95 7.96
CA SER A 106 -0.25 -7.50 9.30
C SER A 106 -0.01 -6.39 10.33
N ILE A 107 -0.99 -6.17 11.20
CA ILE A 107 -0.93 -5.19 12.29
C ILE A 107 -1.02 -5.95 13.60
N TYR A 108 -0.09 -5.67 14.50
CA TYR A 108 -0.02 -6.30 15.81
C TYR A 108 -0.13 -5.21 16.88
N GLY A 109 -1.13 -5.31 17.73
CA GLY A 109 -1.34 -4.45 18.88
C GLY A 109 -1.32 -5.24 20.19
N GLU A 110 -1.40 -4.54 21.29
CA GLU A 110 -1.37 -5.16 22.63
C GLU A 110 -2.57 -6.08 22.89
N GLU A 111 -3.73 -5.77 22.32
CA GLU A 111 -4.96 -6.53 22.54
C GLU A 111 -5.26 -7.53 21.42
N GLY A 112 -4.62 -7.40 20.24
CA GLY A 112 -4.91 -8.28 19.12
C GLY A 112 -4.12 -7.97 17.85
N ALA A 113 -4.43 -8.72 16.81
CA ALA A 113 -3.79 -8.58 15.50
C ALA A 113 -4.80 -8.63 14.35
N LEU A 114 -4.45 -7.98 13.24
CA LEU A 114 -5.21 -8.01 12.00
C LEU A 114 -4.30 -8.44 10.86
N HIS A 115 -4.81 -9.35 10.00
CA HIS A 115 -4.14 -9.76 8.77
C HIS A 115 -5.11 -9.65 7.60
N TRP A 116 -4.63 -9.10 6.49
CA TRP A 116 -5.40 -8.97 5.25
C TRP A 116 -4.52 -9.16 4.03
N SER A 117 -5.09 -9.68 2.95
CA SER A 117 -4.44 -9.86 1.65
C SER A 117 -5.35 -9.36 0.53
N GLN A 118 -4.77 -8.62 -0.42
CA GLN A 118 -5.46 -8.09 -1.60
C GLN A 118 -5.98 -9.20 -2.53
N GLU A 119 -5.26 -10.31 -2.67
CA GLU A 119 -5.67 -11.42 -3.51
C GLU A 119 -6.83 -12.23 -2.93
N ASN A 120 -7.14 -12.02 -1.63
CA ASN A 120 -8.33 -12.54 -0.97
C ASN A 120 -9.07 -11.43 -0.20
N PRO A 121 -9.54 -10.37 -0.88
CA PRO A 121 -9.90 -9.10 -0.25
C PRO A 121 -11.17 -9.16 0.61
N ASN A 122 -11.99 -10.20 0.44
CA ASN A 122 -13.27 -10.33 1.12
C ASN A 122 -13.17 -10.86 2.54
N TYR A 123 -11.95 -11.19 3.00
CA TYR A 123 -11.68 -11.77 4.30
C TYR A 123 -10.53 -11.04 5.01
N ALA A 124 -10.68 -10.87 6.31
CA ALA A 124 -9.60 -10.45 7.18
C ALA A 124 -9.56 -11.36 8.40
N LYS A 125 -8.37 -11.77 8.81
CA LYS A 125 -8.17 -12.52 10.04
C LYS A 125 -7.96 -11.54 11.19
N PHE A 126 -8.76 -11.67 12.23
CA PHE A 126 -8.64 -10.93 13.47
C PHE A 126 -8.35 -11.88 14.63
N SER A 127 -7.30 -11.59 15.38
CA SER A 127 -6.88 -12.35 16.55
C SER A 127 -6.99 -11.45 17.77
N LYS A 128 -7.65 -11.88 18.81
CA LYS A 128 -7.73 -11.18 20.09
C LYS A 128 -7.05 -12.02 21.18
N VAL A 129 -6.28 -11.36 22.05
CA VAL A 129 -5.58 -12.04 23.15
C VAL A 129 -6.57 -12.86 23.98
N GLY A 130 -6.24 -14.13 24.19
CA GLY A 130 -7.06 -15.07 24.97
C GLY A 130 -8.29 -15.64 24.28
N LEU A 131 -8.51 -15.31 23.01
CA LEU A 131 -9.63 -15.84 22.21
C LEU A 131 -9.14 -16.57 20.96
N SER A 132 -10.01 -17.40 20.39
CA SER A 132 -9.76 -18.03 19.09
C SER A 132 -9.74 -16.99 17.97
N ASP A 133 -8.96 -17.26 16.93
CA ASP A 133 -8.94 -16.44 15.73
C ASP A 133 -10.32 -16.35 15.07
N GLN A 134 -10.64 -15.17 14.55
CA GLN A 134 -11.88 -14.88 13.85
C GLN A 134 -11.59 -14.51 12.39
N ILE A 135 -12.41 -14.99 11.48
CA ILE A 135 -12.43 -14.52 10.10
C ILE A 135 -13.54 -13.49 9.97
N ILE A 136 -13.16 -12.26 9.68
CA ILE A 136 -14.08 -11.17 9.37
C ILE A 136 -14.35 -11.23 7.88
N THR A 137 -15.61 -11.35 7.50
CA THR A 137 -16.02 -11.33 6.11
C THR A 137 -16.54 -9.94 5.73
N ARG A 138 -16.34 -9.52 4.49
CA ARG A 138 -16.77 -8.22 3.97
C ARG A 138 -18.27 -7.93 4.25
N GLY A 139 -19.12 -8.90 4.04
CA GLY A 139 -20.58 -8.78 4.27
C GLY A 139 -21.05 -9.25 5.64
N GLY A 140 -20.15 -9.54 6.58
CA GLY A 140 -20.45 -10.07 7.90
C GLY A 140 -21.06 -9.06 8.88
N ALA A 141 -21.22 -9.49 10.13
CA ALA A 141 -21.91 -8.71 11.16
C ALA A 141 -21.14 -7.46 11.62
N ILE A 142 -19.82 -7.41 11.44
CA ILE A 142 -19.00 -6.26 11.84
C ILE A 142 -19.14 -5.16 10.78
N LYS A 143 -20.07 -4.26 11.03
CA LYS A 143 -20.30 -3.07 10.20
C LYS A 143 -19.97 -1.83 11.02
N ASN A 144 -18.96 -1.11 10.61
CA ASN A 144 -18.70 0.22 11.14
C ASN A 144 -19.29 1.31 10.23
N ALA A 145 -19.29 2.55 10.71
CA ALA A 145 -19.84 3.67 9.94
C ALA A 145 -19.15 3.83 8.58
N ASN A 146 -17.84 3.59 8.50
CA ASN A 146 -17.05 3.77 7.28
C ASN A 146 -17.31 2.70 6.22
N SER A 147 -17.70 1.49 6.60
CA SER A 147 -18.07 0.42 5.68
C SER A 147 -19.53 0.47 5.23
N TYR A 148 -20.37 1.26 5.92
CA TYR A 148 -21.78 1.34 5.61
C TYR A 148 -22.01 1.97 4.22
N GLY A 149 -22.75 1.28 3.38
CA GLY A 149 -23.03 1.71 1.99
C GLY A 149 -21.88 1.47 1.00
N LYS A 150 -20.71 0.96 1.47
CA LYS A 150 -19.57 0.63 0.60
C LYS A 150 -19.63 -0.81 0.08
N ILE A 151 -20.39 -1.66 0.74
CA ILE A 151 -20.63 -3.05 0.32
C ILE A 151 -21.73 -3.03 -0.72
N ARG A 152 -21.44 -3.46 -1.93
CA ARG A 152 -22.33 -3.38 -3.10
C ARG A 152 -23.09 -4.67 -3.36
N ILE A 153 -22.47 -5.81 -3.05
CA ILE A 153 -23.00 -7.14 -3.34
C ILE A 153 -23.30 -7.85 -2.01
N PRO A 154 -24.38 -8.67 -1.93
CA PRO A 154 -24.72 -9.38 -0.70
C PRO A 154 -23.59 -10.27 -0.17
N ALA A 155 -23.63 -10.56 1.12
CA ALA A 155 -22.67 -11.46 1.76
C ALA A 155 -22.56 -12.80 1.01
N GLY A 156 -21.35 -13.35 0.93
CA GLY A 156 -21.06 -14.58 0.20
C GLY A 156 -20.80 -14.42 -1.30
N HIS A 157 -21.05 -13.24 -1.86
CA HIS A 157 -20.64 -12.91 -3.24
C HIS A 157 -19.34 -12.11 -3.19
N PRO A 158 -18.31 -12.45 -4.00
CA PRO A 158 -17.04 -11.74 -3.96
C PRO A 158 -17.16 -10.33 -4.56
N GLU A 159 -16.53 -9.36 -3.91
CA GLU A 159 -16.21 -8.05 -4.47
C GLU A 159 -14.69 -7.94 -4.60
N GLY A 160 -14.21 -7.13 -5.53
CA GLY A 160 -12.78 -6.98 -5.77
C GLY A 160 -12.43 -5.67 -6.43
N PHE A 161 -11.53 -5.74 -7.41
CA PHE A 161 -10.89 -4.61 -8.07
C PHE A 161 -11.91 -3.63 -8.70
N LEU A 162 -12.90 -4.14 -9.43
CA LEU A 162 -13.89 -3.29 -10.12
C LEU A 162 -14.77 -2.52 -9.14
N GLU A 163 -15.24 -3.17 -8.09
CA GLU A 163 -16.07 -2.55 -7.06
C GLU A 163 -15.28 -1.53 -6.25
N GLY A 164 -14.01 -1.79 -5.96
CA GLY A 164 -13.11 -0.86 -5.30
C GLY A 164 -12.95 0.43 -6.09
N PHE A 165 -12.64 0.34 -7.39
CA PHE A 165 -12.57 1.52 -8.27
C PHE A 165 -13.92 2.22 -8.42
N ALA A 166 -15.00 1.48 -8.62
CA ALA A 166 -16.34 2.04 -8.70
C ALA A 166 -16.72 2.83 -7.43
N GLN A 167 -16.23 2.38 -6.26
CA GLN A 167 -16.45 3.10 -5.00
C GLN A 167 -15.73 4.44 -4.96
N ILE A 168 -14.46 4.48 -5.38
CA ILE A 168 -13.68 5.73 -5.44
C ILE A 168 -14.39 6.76 -6.32
N TYR A 169 -14.78 6.38 -7.55
CA TYR A 169 -15.49 7.29 -8.46
C TYR A 169 -16.84 7.75 -7.89
N SER A 170 -17.57 6.86 -7.23
CA SER A 170 -18.85 7.23 -6.58
C SER A 170 -18.63 8.24 -5.46
N ASP A 171 -17.60 8.04 -4.62
CA ASP A 171 -17.32 8.95 -3.50
C ASP A 171 -16.88 10.34 -4.01
N VAL A 172 -16.06 10.40 -5.05
CA VAL A 172 -15.68 11.66 -5.70
C VAL A 172 -16.89 12.37 -6.30
N ALA A 173 -17.76 11.65 -7.01
CA ALA A 173 -18.97 12.23 -7.60
C ALA A 173 -19.92 12.78 -6.52
N ASP A 174 -20.05 12.09 -5.41
CA ASP A 174 -20.90 12.49 -4.30
C ASP A 174 -20.37 13.74 -3.58
N ILE A 175 -19.05 13.90 -3.48
CA ILE A 175 -18.42 15.14 -2.99
C ILE A 175 -18.70 16.31 -3.95
N ILE A 176 -18.48 16.11 -5.25
CA ILE A 176 -18.72 17.16 -6.26
C ILE A 176 -20.20 17.61 -6.25
N LEU A 177 -21.12 16.68 -6.08
CA LEU A 177 -22.55 16.95 -6.02
C LEU A 177 -23.06 17.41 -4.66
N ASN A 178 -22.16 17.64 -3.68
CA ASN A 178 -22.50 18.06 -2.32
C ASN A 178 -23.55 17.16 -1.65
N LYS A 179 -23.55 15.85 -1.94
CA LYS A 179 -24.48 14.92 -1.31
C LYS A 179 -24.14 14.75 0.16
N LYS A 180 -25.15 14.78 1.02
CA LYS A 180 -24.98 14.48 2.46
C LYS A 180 -24.79 13.00 2.66
N HIS A 181 -23.64 12.63 3.24
CA HIS A 181 -23.32 11.28 3.67
C HIS A 181 -23.25 11.18 5.18
N LYS A 182 -23.51 9.98 5.73
CA LYS A 182 -23.33 9.71 7.17
C LYS A 182 -21.86 9.75 7.58
N ASN A 183 -20.95 9.51 6.63
CA ASN A 183 -19.51 9.53 6.81
C ASN A 183 -18.93 10.78 6.15
N ASN A 184 -17.85 11.30 6.72
CA ASN A 184 -17.10 12.36 6.08
C ASN A 184 -16.22 11.75 4.95
N LEU A 185 -16.70 11.79 3.71
CA LEU A 185 -16.00 11.24 2.56
C LEU A 185 -14.65 11.94 2.32
N LEU A 186 -14.52 13.22 2.68
CA LEU A 186 -13.27 13.96 2.56
C LEU A 186 -12.15 13.40 3.45
N GLU A 187 -12.51 12.78 4.58
CA GLU A 187 -11.53 12.11 5.44
C GLU A 187 -11.12 10.72 4.94
N LEU A 188 -11.92 10.12 4.08
CA LEU A 188 -11.68 8.77 3.55
C LEU A 188 -10.90 8.76 2.23
N LEU A 189 -10.96 9.85 1.47
CA LEU A 189 -10.22 9.98 0.21
C LEU A 189 -8.86 10.63 0.44
N PRO A 190 -7.81 10.14 -0.24
CA PRO A 190 -6.51 10.80 -0.19
C PRO A 190 -6.61 12.20 -0.81
N ASN A 191 -5.97 13.16 -0.17
CA ASN A 191 -5.86 14.55 -0.59
C ASN A 191 -4.40 14.88 -0.97
N GLU A 192 -4.14 16.16 -1.26
CA GLU A 192 -2.81 16.66 -1.61
C GLU A 192 -1.78 16.45 -0.49
N GLU A 193 -2.17 16.58 0.78
CA GLU A 193 -1.28 16.34 1.92
C GLU A 193 -0.88 14.87 2.01
N THR A 194 -1.84 13.96 1.76
CA THR A 194 -1.58 12.52 1.68
C THR A 194 -0.59 12.23 0.54
N GLY A 195 -0.81 12.82 -0.64
CA GLY A 195 0.08 12.67 -1.78
C GLY A 195 1.49 13.16 -1.49
N LEU A 196 1.62 14.37 -0.92
CA LEU A 196 2.91 14.94 -0.53
C LEU A 196 3.64 14.07 0.50
N HIS A 197 2.92 13.55 1.49
CA HIS A 197 3.51 12.70 2.52
C HIS A 197 4.06 11.37 1.94
N ILE A 198 3.34 10.76 1.02
CA ILE A 198 3.84 9.57 0.32
C ILE A 198 5.04 9.89 -0.58
N MET A 199 5.07 11.04 -1.23
CA MET A 199 6.26 11.47 -1.97
C MET A 199 7.47 11.68 -1.06
N LYS A 200 7.30 12.23 0.15
CA LYS A 200 8.35 12.31 1.17
C LYS A 200 8.85 10.91 1.58
N PHE A 201 7.93 9.95 1.78
CA PHE A 201 8.30 8.57 2.08
C PHE A 201 9.18 7.95 0.97
N ILE A 202 8.80 8.11 -0.30
CA ILE A 202 9.57 7.59 -1.44
C ILE A 202 10.97 8.22 -1.46
N ASN A 203 11.07 9.56 -1.38
CA ASN A 203 12.34 10.26 -1.42
C ASN A 203 13.22 9.94 -0.20
N ALA A 204 12.64 9.82 0.99
CA ALA A 204 13.35 9.42 2.20
C ALA A 204 13.92 7.99 2.07
N SER A 205 13.17 7.07 1.46
CA SER A 205 13.63 5.70 1.20
C SER A 205 14.81 5.67 0.23
N VAL A 206 14.73 6.43 -0.87
CA VAL A 206 15.84 6.58 -1.82
C VAL A 206 17.08 7.18 -1.16
N ASN A 207 16.90 8.25 -0.38
CA ASN A 207 18.01 8.90 0.33
C ASN A 207 18.63 7.99 1.38
N SER A 208 17.81 7.26 2.15
CA SER A 208 18.28 6.27 3.11
C SER A 208 19.15 5.22 2.45
N SER A 209 18.68 4.61 1.37
CA SER A 209 19.42 3.59 0.64
C SER A 209 20.76 4.11 0.08
N LYS A 210 20.78 5.31 -0.51
CA LYS A 210 22.01 5.96 -0.98
C LYS A 210 23.01 6.27 0.13
N ASN A 211 22.54 6.36 1.37
CA ASN A 211 23.36 6.63 2.56
C ASN A 211 23.51 5.38 3.45
N ASN A 212 23.70 4.22 2.83
CA ASN A 212 23.94 2.95 3.52
C ASN A 212 22.85 2.60 4.54
N SER A 213 21.59 2.73 4.12
CA SER A 213 20.37 2.46 4.93
C SER A 213 20.29 3.28 6.23
N ALA A 214 20.89 4.47 6.26
CA ALA A 214 20.79 5.36 7.41
C ALA A 214 19.34 5.82 7.63
N TRP A 215 18.93 5.90 8.91
CA TRP A 215 17.63 6.45 9.26
C TRP A 215 17.45 7.86 8.73
N THR A 216 16.46 8.05 7.88
CA THR A 216 16.12 9.32 7.23
C THR A 216 14.74 9.79 7.67
N ASN A 217 14.64 11.01 8.20
CA ASN A 217 13.37 11.62 8.57
C ASN A 217 12.64 12.13 7.32
N LEU A 218 11.33 11.90 7.23
CA LEU A 218 10.52 12.36 6.10
C LEU A 218 10.46 13.89 6.01
N ASP A 219 10.51 14.60 7.12
CA ASP A 219 10.46 16.06 7.15
C ASP A 219 11.82 16.72 6.83
N SER A 220 12.88 15.93 6.67
CA SER A 220 14.19 16.43 6.21
C SER A 220 14.31 16.46 4.69
N ILE A 221 13.26 16.11 3.96
CA ILE A 221 13.22 15.98 2.49
C ILE A 221 12.56 17.23 1.85
#